data_1fed7882cccc36ffd8052f6b3880eaeb
#
_entry.id   1fed7882cccc36ffd8052f6b3880eaeb
#
_cell.length_a   1.000
_cell.length_b   1.000
_cell.length_c   1.000
_cell.angle_alpha   90.00
_cell.angle_beta   90.00
_cell.angle_gamma   90.00
#
_symmetry.space_group_name_H-M   'P 1'
#
loop_
_entity.id
_entity.type
_entity.pdbx_description
1 polymer ?
#
loop_
_entity_poly.entity_id
_entity_poly.type
_entity_poly.pdbx_seq_one_letter_code
_entity_poly.pdbx_strand_id
1 'polypeptide(L)'
;MKVPRDFGGIHDVYAVVDGMQQAKGGFLIERTLRVSPLAGRVGTPITIKISGLGSSLYGGAASVWYDGRYSGVVTGKWTRGEATVQIRAAGPVGPHVVLVGTGMQFNYLNIQQSPIPWALGSMKTFTVTRDAGPPKTRIDWPVAVKPTVSARTTMSALTLSPNTNATVSLDRARGAVATKVAVLLAGLTPNQPVTLDWATVAGNRVNCTGTCWTFVTRPLGGGTAAADGTLKASFTVPDGLGGWHLVRVLQGTDVRTQVPYFVERSVVEAPKVVKAGRPFQVHLKGVGWTQLDNTVAVTYDNGYVASGCGFNSNGDVVLNLVATGGPGTHLIDIYPLLYPYQPAYAYPPHAAVPFLSFARDYPGLALGYQLPAFRLAIKVVS
;
A
#
# COMPACT_ATOMS: atom_id res chain seq x y z
N MET A 1 39.46 0.17 1.97
CA MET A 1 38.28 -0.59 2.47
C MET A 1 37.04 -0.04 1.75
N LYS A 2 36.16 -0.92 1.26
CA LYS A 2 34.89 -0.50 0.63
C LYS A 2 33.82 -0.42 1.71
N VAL A 3 33.11 0.71 1.81
CA VAL A 3 31.99 0.86 2.75
C VAL A 3 30.87 -0.12 2.36
N PRO A 4 30.42 -0.99 3.27
CA PRO A 4 29.32 -1.89 2.98
C PRO A 4 28.01 -1.12 2.79
N ARG A 5 27.08 -1.70 2.04
CA ARG A 5 25.70 -1.21 2.00
C ARG A 5 25.02 -1.63 3.29
N ASP A 6 24.75 -0.66 4.16
CA ASP A 6 24.13 -0.90 5.44
C ASP A 6 23.39 0.35 5.92
N PHE A 7 22.79 0.25 7.11
CA PHE A 7 22.16 1.38 7.78
C PHE A 7 23.11 2.58 7.87
N GLY A 8 22.55 3.78 7.81
CA GLY A 8 23.27 5.01 8.12
C GLY A 8 23.52 5.19 9.61
N GLY A 9 24.41 6.09 9.93
CA GLY A 9 24.83 6.39 11.28
C GLY A 9 26.22 5.86 11.62
N ILE A 10 26.57 5.87 12.90
CA ILE A 10 27.88 5.45 13.36
C ILE A 10 27.92 3.94 13.52
N HIS A 11 28.93 3.33 12.90
CA HIS A 11 29.22 1.91 13.01
C HIS A 11 30.57 1.70 13.70
N ASP A 12 30.66 0.66 14.51
CA ASP A 12 31.92 0.24 15.10
C ASP A 12 32.75 -0.51 14.08
N VAL A 13 34.02 -0.15 13.97
CA VAL A 13 35.03 -0.85 13.19
C VAL A 13 36.08 -1.42 14.15
N TYR A 14 36.30 -2.69 14.07
CA TYR A 14 37.25 -3.40 14.94
C TYR A 14 38.46 -3.89 14.13
N ALA A 15 39.64 -3.69 14.69
CA ALA A 15 40.82 -4.41 14.26
C ALA A 15 40.90 -5.73 15.06
N VAL A 16 40.96 -6.84 14.35
CA VAL A 16 41.02 -8.17 14.95
C VAL A 16 42.34 -8.83 14.56
N VAL A 17 43.13 -9.26 15.55
CA VAL A 17 44.36 -10.01 15.38
C VAL A 17 44.24 -11.33 16.17
N ASP A 18 44.49 -12.44 15.53
CA ASP A 18 44.38 -13.78 16.12
C ASP A 18 43.04 -14.06 16.81
N GLY A 19 41.94 -13.56 16.18
CA GLY A 19 40.58 -13.71 16.68
C GLY A 19 40.20 -12.78 17.84
N MET A 20 41.12 -11.95 18.34
CA MET A 20 40.88 -11.00 19.43
C MET A 20 40.77 -9.56 18.91
N GLN A 21 39.80 -8.81 19.43
CA GLN A 21 39.63 -7.39 19.13
C GLN A 21 40.75 -6.59 19.81
N GLN A 22 41.61 -5.96 19.01
CA GLN A 22 42.76 -5.18 19.48
C GLN A 22 42.50 -3.69 19.52
N ALA A 23 41.67 -3.19 18.60
CA ALA A 23 41.31 -1.78 18.56
C ALA A 23 39.88 -1.60 18.03
N LYS A 24 39.26 -0.48 18.41
CA LYS A 24 37.93 -0.05 18.00
C LYS A 24 37.96 1.39 17.49
N GLY A 25 37.29 1.66 16.39
CA GLY A 25 37.04 3.00 15.87
C GLY A 25 35.60 3.18 15.45
N GLY A 26 35.14 4.41 15.29
CA GLY A 26 33.83 4.76 14.75
C GLY A 26 33.93 5.09 13.28
N PHE A 27 32.94 4.67 12.50
CA PHE A 27 32.78 5.01 11.08
C PHE A 27 31.37 5.49 10.81
N LEU A 28 31.23 6.69 10.22
CA LEU A 28 29.92 7.28 9.89
C LEU A 28 29.53 6.92 8.45
N ILE A 29 28.41 6.22 8.30
CA ILE A 29 27.74 6.05 7.00
C ILE A 29 26.75 7.20 6.82
N GLU A 30 27.06 8.09 5.90
CA GLU A 30 26.23 9.25 5.61
C GLU A 30 25.03 8.91 4.73
N ARG A 31 23.95 9.69 4.90
CA ARG A 31 22.78 9.62 4.03
C ARG A 31 23.11 10.22 2.67
N THR A 32 22.67 9.53 1.62
CA THR A 32 22.75 10.01 0.24
C THR A 32 21.39 10.08 -0.41
N LEU A 33 21.20 11.07 -1.29
CA LEU A 33 19.97 11.32 -2.04
C LEU A 33 20.29 11.38 -3.53
N ARG A 34 19.56 10.60 -4.32
CA ARG A 34 19.57 10.68 -5.79
C ARG A 34 18.15 10.87 -6.30
N VAL A 35 17.96 11.84 -7.17
CA VAL A 35 16.69 12.14 -7.84
C VAL A 35 16.90 12.06 -9.34
N SER A 36 16.03 11.37 -10.05
CA SER A 36 16.14 11.19 -11.50
C SER A 36 14.75 10.91 -12.12
N PRO A 37 14.44 11.52 -13.27
CA PRO A 37 15.16 12.63 -13.93
C PRO A 37 15.09 13.92 -13.11
N LEU A 38 15.83 14.95 -13.53
CA LEU A 38 15.78 16.30 -12.92
C LEU A 38 14.91 17.29 -13.73
N ALA A 39 14.34 16.84 -14.84
CA ALA A 39 13.41 17.63 -15.64
C ALA A 39 12.41 16.72 -16.37
N GLY A 40 11.25 17.28 -16.71
CA GLY A 40 10.23 16.57 -17.47
C GLY A 40 8.91 17.34 -17.51
N ARG A 41 7.95 16.84 -18.29
CA ARG A 41 6.59 17.38 -18.35
C ARG A 41 5.80 17.02 -17.08
N VAL A 42 4.68 17.70 -16.86
CA VAL A 42 3.70 17.29 -15.83
C VAL A 42 3.39 15.80 -15.97
N GLY A 43 3.37 15.08 -14.85
CA GLY A 43 3.16 13.64 -14.78
C GLY A 43 4.41 12.77 -14.99
N THR A 44 5.58 13.35 -15.33
CA THR A 44 6.83 12.61 -15.44
C THR A 44 7.15 11.93 -14.10
N PRO A 45 7.39 10.60 -14.08
CA PRO A 45 7.81 9.92 -12.85
C PRO A 45 9.19 10.41 -12.38
N ILE A 46 9.26 10.82 -11.12
CA ILE A 46 10.49 11.24 -10.44
C ILE A 46 10.86 10.13 -9.46
N THR A 47 11.96 9.44 -9.72
CA THR A 47 12.49 8.41 -8.83
C THR A 47 13.44 9.03 -7.82
N ILE A 48 13.17 8.83 -6.55
CA ILE A 48 13.97 9.27 -5.42
C ILE A 48 14.58 8.03 -4.77
N LYS A 49 15.91 7.93 -4.77
CA LYS A 49 16.65 6.86 -4.09
C LYS A 49 17.38 7.44 -2.90
N ILE A 50 17.20 6.84 -1.76
CA ILE A 50 17.79 7.23 -0.48
C ILE A 50 18.62 6.06 0.02
N SER A 51 19.84 6.32 0.46
CA SER A 51 20.70 5.34 1.13
C SER A 51 21.21 5.93 2.43
N GLY A 52 21.61 5.07 3.38
CA GLY A 52 22.10 5.52 4.67
C GLY A 52 20.99 5.98 5.63
N LEU A 53 19.78 5.43 5.49
CA LEU A 53 18.77 5.55 6.54
C LEU A 53 19.19 4.72 7.75
N GLY A 54 18.94 5.22 8.96
CA GLY A 54 19.37 4.58 10.21
C GLY A 54 18.61 3.30 10.55
N SER A 55 19.05 2.61 11.59
CA SER A 55 18.43 1.36 12.08
C SER A 55 17.25 1.61 13.03
N SER A 56 17.18 2.78 13.67
CA SER A 56 16.09 3.13 14.60
C SER A 56 14.78 3.39 13.86
N LEU A 57 13.66 3.35 14.57
CA LEU A 57 12.35 3.67 14.01
C LEU A 57 12.32 5.08 13.40
N TYR A 58 12.93 6.03 14.07
CA TYR A 58 13.02 7.42 13.59
C TYR A 58 14.06 7.59 12.49
N GLY A 59 15.29 7.11 12.69
CA GLY A 59 16.38 7.22 11.73
C GLY A 59 16.21 6.36 10.48
N GLY A 60 15.46 5.27 10.58
CA GLY A 60 15.15 4.34 9.48
C GLY A 60 14.04 4.81 8.54
N ALA A 61 13.46 5.99 8.80
CA ALA A 61 12.43 6.59 7.98
C ALA A 61 12.87 7.97 7.47
N ALA A 62 12.22 8.42 6.39
CA ALA A 62 12.37 9.77 5.87
C ALA A 62 11.03 10.30 5.36
N SER A 63 10.79 11.58 5.55
CA SER A 63 9.67 12.31 4.98
C SER A 63 10.06 12.86 3.61
N VAL A 64 9.14 12.78 2.65
CA VAL A 64 9.29 13.34 1.31
C VAL A 64 8.37 14.55 1.17
N TRP A 65 8.91 15.61 0.59
CA TRP A 65 8.23 16.89 0.42
C TRP A 65 8.39 17.37 -1.02
N TYR A 66 7.37 18.00 -1.54
CA TYR A 66 7.37 18.62 -2.85
C TYR A 66 6.85 20.06 -2.73
N ASP A 67 7.66 21.05 -3.12
CA ASP A 67 7.35 22.48 -2.96
C ASP A 67 6.87 22.86 -1.55
N GLY A 68 7.57 22.37 -0.53
CA GLY A 68 7.24 22.64 0.87
C GLY A 68 5.99 21.93 1.39
N ARG A 69 5.30 21.12 0.56
CA ARG A 69 4.15 20.31 0.97
C ARG A 69 4.58 18.88 1.26
N TYR A 70 4.10 18.35 2.38
CA TYR A 70 4.36 16.97 2.75
C TYR A 70 3.69 15.99 1.78
N SER A 71 4.46 15.08 1.21
CA SER A 71 3.97 14.06 0.27
C SER A 71 3.74 12.72 0.94
N GLY A 72 4.58 12.36 1.90
CA GLY A 72 4.46 11.09 2.61
C GLY A 72 5.79 10.61 3.19
N VAL A 73 5.80 9.36 3.63
CA VAL A 73 6.93 8.71 4.30
C VAL A 73 7.50 7.58 3.48
N VAL A 74 8.80 7.35 3.64
CA VAL A 74 9.52 6.18 3.18
C VAL A 74 10.27 5.55 4.34
N THR A 75 10.55 4.26 4.26
CA THR A 75 11.36 3.54 5.26
C THR A 75 12.34 2.60 4.57
N GLY A 76 13.53 2.52 5.13
CA GLY A 76 14.60 1.61 4.70
C GLY A 76 14.97 0.58 5.76
N LYS A 77 14.13 0.39 6.78
CA LYS A 77 14.45 -0.50 7.90
C LYS A 77 14.69 -1.95 7.46
N TRP A 78 13.91 -2.46 6.52
CA TRP A 78 14.01 -3.84 6.03
C TRP A 78 14.90 -4.01 4.81
N THR A 79 15.42 -2.91 4.29
CA THR A 79 16.32 -2.85 3.15
C THR A 79 17.72 -2.37 3.53
N ARG A 80 18.06 -2.44 4.82
CA ARG A 80 19.35 -1.99 5.36
C ARG A 80 19.70 -0.55 4.99
N GLY A 81 18.75 0.35 5.26
CA GLY A 81 18.95 1.78 5.06
C GLY A 81 18.75 2.27 3.62
N GLU A 82 18.24 1.44 2.71
CA GLU A 82 17.90 1.86 1.35
C GLU A 82 16.39 2.02 1.17
N ALA A 83 15.95 3.12 0.56
CA ALA A 83 14.57 3.31 0.15
C ALA A 83 14.51 3.85 -1.29
N THR A 84 13.48 3.43 -2.02
CA THR A 84 13.19 3.95 -3.35
C THR A 84 11.72 4.32 -3.43
N VAL A 85 11.46 5.53 -3.87
CA VAL A 85 10.11 6.06 -4.03
C VAL A 85 9.96 6.71 -5.39
N GLN A 86 8.72 6.76 -5.87
CA GLN A 86 8.38 7.45 -7.09
C GLN A 86 7.21 8.40 -6.82
N ILE A 87 7.43 9.68 -7.06
CA ILE A 87 6.40 10.73 -7.14
C ILE A 87 6.29 11.21 -8.59
N ARG A 88 5.42 12.15 -8.88
CA ARG A 88 5.24 12.67 -10.25
C ARG A 88 5.54 14.17 -10.29
N ALA A 89 6.11 14.65 -11.40
CA ALA A 89 6.25 16.07 -11.67
C ALA A 89 4.88 16.74 -11.69
N ALA A 90 4.66 17.71 -10.83
CA ALA A 90 3.39 18.43 -10.67
C ALA A 90 3.60 19.95 -10.60
N GLY A 91 2.56 20.71 -10.82
CA GLY A 91 2.60 22.16 -10.73
C GLY A 91 2.90 22.87 -12.06
N PRO A 92 3.04 24.20 -12.04
CA PRO A 92 3.29 25.01 -13.23
C PRO A 92 4.66 24.73 -13.87
N VAL A 93 4.86 25.21 -15.07
CA VAL A 93 6.18 25.16 -15.73
C VAL A 93 7.19 25.99 -14.93
N GLY A 94 8.34 25.39 -14.64
CA GLY A 94 9.39 26.03 -13.85
C GLY A 94 10.08 25.08 -12.85
N PRO A 95 10.91 25.62 -11.96
CA PRO A 95 11.61 24.85 -10.96
C PRO A 95 10.69 24.47 -9.80
N HIS A 96 10.85 23.22 -9.32
CA HIS A 96 10.17 22.65 -8.17
C HIS A 96 11.19 21.99 -7.26
N VAL A 97 10.92 21.95 -5.97
CA VAL A 97 11.86 21.43 -4.96
C VAL A 97 11.37 20.07 -4.44
N VAL A 98 12.22 19.07 -4.57
CA VAL A 98 12.09 17.78 -3.87
C VAL A 98 12.99 17.82 -2.65
N LEU A 99 12.41 17.69 -1.47
CA LEU A 99 13.13 17.66 -0.20
C LEU A 99 12.90 16.31 0.49
N VAL A 100 13.94 15.76 1.10
CA VAL A 100 13.88 14.57 1.94
C VAL A 100 14.31 14.93 3.35
N GLY A 101 13.36 14.90 4.25
CA GLY A 101 13.57 15.14 5.68
C GLY A 101 13.91 13.88 6.46
N THR A 102 14.06 14.00 7.77
CA THR A 102 14.33 12.88 8.67
C THR A 102 13.05 12.46 9.42
N GLY A 103 12.88 11.16 9.65
CA GLY A 103 11.76 10.62 10.41
C GLY A 103 10.48 10.50 9.60
N MET A 104 9.40 10.08 10.27
CA MET A 104 8.10 9.76 9.65
C MET A 104 7.11 10.92 9.67
N GLN A 105 7.38 11.96 10.46
CA GLN A 105 6.49 13.09 10.70
C GLN A 105 7.00 14.36 10.04
N PHE A 106 6.27 15.46 10.26
CA PHE A 106 6.67 16.77 9.85
C PHE A 106 8.03 17.15 10.43
N ASN A 107 8.86 17.82 9.64
CA ASN A 107 10.14 18.30 10.08
C ASN A 107 9.97 19.33 11.21
N TYR A 108 10.80 19.20 12.22
CA TYR A 108 10.91 20.22 13.26
C TYR A 108 11.77 21.37 12.75
N LEU A 109 11.19 22.54 12.61
CA LEU A 109 11.83 23.68 11.93
C LEU A 109 12.81 24.47 12.83
N ASN A 110 12.65 24.39 14.17
CA ASN A 110 13.56 25.06 15.07
C ASN A 110 14.85 24.24 15.24
N ILE A 111 15.85 24.58 14.45
CA ILE A 111 17.14 23.86 14.42
C ILE A 111 17.92 23.98 15.73
N GLN A 112 17.63 24.98 16.57
CA GLN A 112 18.27 25.13 17.87
C GLN A 112 17.80 24.10 18.90
N GLN A 113 16.61 23.55 18.71
CA GLN A 113 16.03 22.49 19.56
C GLN A 113 15.95 21.15 18.85
N SER A 114 16.22 21.09 17.55
CA SER A 114 16.17 19.85 16.80
C SER A 114 17.41 19.00 17.06
N PRO A 115 17.27 17.76 17.50
CA PRO A 115 18.41 16.85 17.66
C PRO A 115 19.01 16.44 16.31
N ILE A 116 18.30 16.69 15.21
CA ILE A 116 18.74 16.34 13.85
C ILE A 116 18.59 17.57 12.97
N PRO A 117 19.69 18.28 12.70
CA PRO A 117 19.66 19.48 11.88
C PRO A 117 19.25 19.16 10.44
N TRP A 118 18.63 20.12 9.78
CA TRP A 118 18.33 20.06 8.37
C TRP A 118 19.62 19.88 7.56
N ALA A 119 19.68 18.80 6.79
CA ALA A 119 20.76 18.65 5.81
C ALA A 119 20.31 19.29 4.50
N LEU A 120 20.85 20.47 4.19
CA LEU A 120 20.62 21.17 2.90
C LEU A 120 20.95 20.28 1.68
N GLY A 121 21.85 19.31 1.83
CA GLY A 121 22.14 18.29 0.81
C GLY A 121 21.00 17.32 0.50
N SER A 122 19.93 17.32 1.28
CA SER A 122 18.73 16.49 1.05
C SER A 122 17.71 17.14 0.12
N MET A 123 18.04 18.23 -0.55
CA MET A 123 17.19 18.91 -1.54
C MET A 123 17.70 18.71 -2.96
N LYS A 124 16.77 18.58 -3.90
CA LYS A 124 17.05 18.58 -5.34
C LYS A 124 15.97 19.40 -6.06
N THR A 125 16.40 20.17 -7.06
CA THR A 125 15.49 20.88 -7.95
C THR A 125 15.09 19.97 -9.11
N PHE A 126 13.80 19.94 -9.40
CA PHE A 126 13.22 19.34 -10.61
C PHE A 126 12.60 20.44 -11.46
N THR A 127 12.81 20.42 -12.77
CA THR A 127 12.20 21.40 -13.68
C THR A 127 11.02 20.80 -14.42
N VAL A 128 9.81 21.33 -14.19
CA VAL A 128 8.64 21.06 -15.03
C VAL A 128 8.81 21.82 -16.32
N THR A 129 8.90 21.09 -17.45
CA THR A 129 9.21 21.70 -18.75
C THR A 129 7.97 22.12 -19.53
N ARG A 130 6.84 21.45 -19.33
CA ARG A 130 5.55 21.75 -19.97
C ARG A 130 4.39 21.01 -19.31
N ASP A 131 3.17 21.53 -19.47
CA ASP A 131 1.93 20.79 -19.30
C ASP A 131 1.43 20.29 -20.66
N ALA A 132 1.42 18.99 -20.87
CA ALA A 132 0.94 18.34 -22.09
C ALA A 132 -0.46 17.73 -21.94
N GLY A 133 -1.19 18.14 -20.90
CA GLY A 133 -2.49 17.60 -20.52
C GLY A 133 -2.39 16.38 -19.59
N PRO A 134 -3.52 15.92 -19.05
CA PRO A 134 -3.57 14.84 -18.09
C PRO A 134 -2.92 13.55 -18.61
N PRO A 135 -1.91 12.98 -17.90
CA PRO A 135 -1.37 11.70 -18.25
C PRO A 135 -2.43 10.60 -18.06
N LYS A 136 -2.25 9.48 -18.76
CA LYS A 136 -3.13 8.31 -18.58
C LYS A 136 -3.11 7.84 -17.12
N THR A 137 -4.27 7.46 -16.61
CA THR A 137 -4.40 6.77 -15.32
C THR A 137 -3.53 5.53 -15.30
N ARG A 138 -2.79 5.33 -14.22
CA ARG A 138 -1.89 4.20 -14.03
C ARG A 138 -2.05 3.62 -12.63
N ILE A 139 -1.86 2.34 -12.53
CA ILE A 139 -1.75 1.62 -11.24
C ILE A 139 -0.32 1.15 -11.10
N ASP A 140 0.35 1.63 -10.06
CA ASP A 140 1.70 1.19 -9.72
C ASP A 140 1.62 0.11 -8.64
N TRP A 141 1.81 -1.13 -9.05
CA TRP A 141 1.95 -2.23 -8.10
C TRP A 141 3.36 -2.21 -7.50
N PRO A 142 3.48 -2.35 -6.16
CA PRO A 142 4.79 -2.52 -5.56
C PRO A 142 5.48 -3.78 -6.09
N VAL A 143 6.81 -3.80 -6.06
CA VAL A 143 7.57 -4.98 -6.44
C VAL A 143 7.10 -6.18 -5.62
N ALA A 144 6.76 -7.27 -6.29
CA ALA A 144 6.28 -8.48 -5.65
C ALA A 144 7.31 -9.00 -4.64
N VAL A 145 6.91 -9.10 -3.38
CA VAL A 145 7.67 -9.75 -2.31
C VAL A 145 6.94 -11.04 -1.98
N LYS A 146 7.66 -12.14 -1.75
CA LYS A 146 7.03 -13.37 -1.29
C LYS A 146 6.27 -13.07 0.00
N PRO A 147 4.95 -13.33 0.07
CA PRO A 147 4.20 -13.09 1.29
C PRO A 147 4.70 -14.01 2.40
N THR A 148 4.97 -13.45 3.58
CA THR A 148 5.34 -14.22 4.77
C THR A 148 4.14 -14.84 5.47
N VAL A 149 2.93 -14.32 5.18
CA VAL A 149 1.66 -14.78 5.74
C VAL A 149 0.66 -14.96 4.59
N SER A 150 0.00 -16.11 4.54
CA SER A 150 -1.04 -16.42 3.58
C SER A 150 -2.43 -16.03 4.12
N ALA A 151 -3.43 -16.00 3.23
CA ALA A 151 -4.83 -15.87 3.62
C ALA A 151 -5.26 -16.96 4.64
N ARG A 152 -4.69 -18.16 4.55
CA ARG A 152 -4.94 -19.23 5.52
C ARG A 152 -4.56 -18.82 6.94
N THR A 153 -3.41 -18.18 7.11
CA THR A 153 -2.97 -17.67 8.42
C THR A 153 -3.85 -16.52 8.91
N THR A 154 -4.25 -15.63 8.01
CA THR A 154 -5.08 -14.47 8.36
C THR A 154 -6.51 -14.87 8.74
N MET A 155 -7.02 -15.98 8.18
CA MET A 155 -8.37 -16.51 8.40
C MET A 155 -8.32 -17.90 9.08
N SER A 156 -7.35 -18.15 9.95
CA SER A 156 -7.10 -19.45 10.59
C SER A 156 -8.27 -19.99 11.43
N ALA A 157 -9.19 -19.12 11.84
CA ALA A 157 -10.40 -19.54 12.57
C ALA A 157 -11.42 -20.29 11.69
N LEU A 158 -11.24 -20.31 10.35
CA LEU A 158 -12.11 -21.04 9.43
C LEU A 158 -11.51 -22.43 9.17
N THR A 159 -12.06 -23.43 9.81
CA THR A 159 -11.56 -24.81 9.76
C THR A 159 -12.05 -25.56 8.52
N LEU A 160 -11.19 -26.45 8.02
CA LEU A 160 -11.54 -27.46 7.03
C LEU A 160 -12.02 -28.74 7.73
N SER A 161 -12.91 -29.48 7.09
CA SER A 161 -13.20 -30.85 7.52
C SER A 161 -11.94 -31.70 7.38
N PRO A 162 -11.60 -32.54 8.37
CA PRO A 162 -10.46 -33.43 8.28
C PRO A 162 -10.65 -34.49 7.17
N ASN A 163 -9.55 -34.98 6.62
CA ASN A 163 -9.51 -36.12 5.68
C ASN A 163 -10.27 -35.93 4.36
N THR A 164 -10.13 -34.78 3.72
CA THR A 164 -10.69 -34.59 2.37
C THR A 164 -9.58 -34.58 1.32
N ASN A 165 -9.80 -35.32 0.23
CA ASN A 165 -8.97 -35.29 -0.98
C ASN A 165 -9.47 -34.28 -2.02
N ALA A 166 -10.51 -33.51 -1.68
CA ALA A 166 -11.06 -32.53 -2.57
C ALA A 166 -10.06 -31.41 -2.87
N THR A 167 -10.00 -31.01 -4.13
CA THR A 167 -9.14 -29.91 -4.59
C THR A 167 -9.96 -28.82 -5.26
N VAL A 168 -9.46 -27.59 -5.16
CA VAL A 168 -10.04 -26.42 -5.82
C VAL A 168 -8.92 -25.64 -6.52
N SER A 169 -9.14 -25.30 -7.79
CA SER A 169 -8.29 -24.38 -8.53
C SER A 169 -9.13 -23.26 -9.14
N LEU A 170 -8.54 -22.06 -9.19
CA LEU A 170 -9.13 -20.88 -9.80
C LEU A 170 -8.31 -20.50 -11.03
N ASP A 171 -8.97 -20.00 -12.09
CA ASP A 171 -8.26 -19.45 -13.27
C ASP A 171 -7.41 -18.23 -12.92
N ARG A 172 -7.77 -17.55 -11.82
CA ARG A 172 -7.02 -16.42 -11.25
C ARG A 172 -7.18 -16.37 -9.73
N ALA A 173 -6.12 -16.10 -9.03
CA ALA A 173 -6.11 -16.00 -7.57
C ALA A 173 -6.37 -14.57 -7.05
N ARG A 174 -6.63 -13.61 -7.96
CA ARG A 174 -6.85 -12.19 -7.63
C ARG A 174 -7.66 -11.47 -8.69
N GLY A 175 -8.34 -10.40 -8.31
CA GLY A 175 -9.08 -9.51 -9.20
C GLY A 175 -9.91 -8.50 -8.42
N ALA A 176 -10.37 -7.45 -9.11
CA ALA A 176 -11.25 -6.44 -8.53
C ALA A 176 -12.67 -6.98 -8.28
N VAL A 177 -13.47 -6.23 -7.53
CA VAL A 177 -14.91 -6.43 -7.42
C VAL A 177 -15.54 -6.59 -8.81
N ALA A 178 -16.54 -7.47 -8.94
CA ALA A 178 -17.21 -7.85 -10.17
C ALA A 178 -16.37 -8.66 -11.18
N THR A 179 -15.13 -9.05 -10.84
CA THR A 179 -14.35 -9.96 -11.68
C THR A 179 -15.01 -11.35 -11.71
N LYS A 180 -15.20 -11.90 -12.91
CA LYS A 180 -15.68 -13.29 -13.07
C LYS A 180 -14.50 -14.26 -12.95
N VAL A 181 -14.67 -15.30 -12.14
CA VAL A 181 -13.65 -16.30 -11.81
C VAL A 181 -14.16 -17.69 -12.12
N ALA A 182 -13.40 -18.46 -12.91
CA ALA A 182 -13.69 -19.85 -13.16
C ALA A 182 -13.09 -20.74 -12.06
N VAL A 183 -13.85 -21.76 -11.66
CA VAL A 183 -13.50 -22.69 -10.59
C VAL A 183 -13.51 -24.10 -11.14
N LEU A 184 -12.44 -24.85 -10.90
CA LEU A 184 -12.36 -26.27 -11.18
C LEU A 184 -12.19 -27.04 -9.88
N LEU A 185 -13.09 -27.99 -9.64
CA LEU A 185 -13.13 -28.84 -8.44
C LEU A 185 -12.90 -30.27 -8.82
N ALA A 186 -12.25 -31.04 -7.95
CA ALA A 186 -12.08 -32.50 -8.09
C ALA A 186 -12.04 -33.18 -6.72
N GLY A 187 -12.21 -34.50 -6.68
CA GLY A 187 -12.22 -35.30 -5.46
C GLY A 187 -13.45 -35.08 -4.57
N LEU A 188 -14.54 -34.60 -5.17
CA LEU A 188 -15.83 -34.44 -4.50
C LEU A 188 -16.60 -35.78 -4.47
N THR A 189 -17.55 -35.90 -3.53
CA THR A 189 -18.51 -37.02 -3.55
C THR A 189 -19.38 -36.89 -4.82
N PRO A 190 -19.38 -37.93 -5.68
CA PRO A 190 -20.12 -37.91 -6.93
C PRO A 190 -21.63 -37.67 -6.75
N ASN A 191 -22.25 -37.01 -7.71
CA ASN A 191 -23.68 -36.75 -7.79
C ASN A 191 -24.28 -36.02 -6.57
N GLN A 192 -23.44 -35.37 -5.75
CA GLN A 192 -23.88 -34.60 -4.59
C GLN A 192 -23.89 -33.12 -4.89
N PRO A 193 -24.81 -32.35 -4.28
CA PRO A 193 -24.79 -30.90 -4.35
C PRO A 193 -23.51 -30.32 -3.77
N VAL A 194 -23.00 -29.27 -4.40
CA VAL A 194 -21.81 -28.52 -4.01
C VAL A 194 -22.17 -27.05 -3.88
N THR A 195 -21.81 -26.45 -2.77
CA THR A 195 -21.93 -24.99 -2.54
C THR A 195 -20.57 -24.35 -2.51
N LEU A 196 -20.45 -23.20 -3.15
CA LEU A 196 -19.31 -22.30 -3.00
C LEU A 196 -19.69 -21.18 -2.04
N ASP A 197 -18.86 -20.97 -1.01
CA ASP A 197 -19.01 -19.91 -0.03
C ASP A 197 -17.86 -18.93 -0.10
N TRP A 198 -18.17 -17.64 0.09
CA TRP A 198 -17.25 -16.55 0.27
C TRP A 198 -17.04 -16.27 1.75
N ALA A 199 -15.87 -16.58 2.29
CA ALA A 199 -15.51 -16.22 3.64
C ALA A 199 -14.91 -14.80 3.67
N THR A 200 -15.52 -13.94 4.44
CA THR A 200 -15.16 -12.54 4.62
C THR A 200 -15.30 -12.13 6.09
N VAL A 201 -15.27 -10.86 6.38
CA VAL A 201 -15.50 -10.31 7.72
C VAL A 201 -16.66 -9.33 7.71
N ALA A 202 -17.33 -9.20 8.86
CA ALA A 202 -18.33 -8.18 9.13
C ALA A 202 -18.08 -7.56 10.50
N GLY A 203 -18.31 -6.27 10.65
CA GLY A 203 -18.08 -5.58 11.91
C GLY A 203 -18.22 -4.07 11.82
N ASN A 204 -17.78 -3.38 12.86
CA ASN A 204 -17.79 -1.94 12.95
C ASN A 204 -16.56 -1.46 13.72
N ARG A 205 -15.82 -0.49 13.17
CA ARG A 205 -14.63 0.08 13.78
C ARG A 205 -14.78 1.48 14.36
N VAL A 206 -15.98 2.04 14.35
CA VAL A 206 -16.20 3.42 14.82
C VAL A 206 -16.09 3.49 16.35
N ASN A 207 -16.75 2.60 17.06
CA ASN A 207 -16.85 2.65 18.52
C ASN A 207 -16.44 1.31 19.16
N CYS A 208 -15.32 0.75 18.70
CA CYS A 208 -14.94 -0.59 19.10
C CYS A 208 -13.52 -0.60 19.65
N THR A 209 -13.31 -1.39 20.70
CA THR A 209 -12.00 -1.78 21.21
C THR A 209 -11.72 -3.25 20.88
N GLY A 210 -10.56 -3.57 20.39
CA GLY A 210 -10.17 -4.94 20.01
C GLY A 210 -10.29 -5.20 18.50
N THR A 211 -10.68 -6.42 18.13
CA THR A 211 -10.70 -6.90 16.74
C THR A 211 -11.76 -6.19 15.90
N CYS A 212 -12.92 -5.92 16.49
CA CYS A 212 -14.01 -5.17 15.89
C CYS A 212 -14.72 -5.80 14.70
N TRP A 213 -14.42 -7.07 14.41
CA TRP A 213 -15.03 -7.84 13.34
C TRP A 213 -15.08 -9.33 13.67
N THR A 214 -15.96 -10.04 12.98
CA THR A 214 -16.11 -11.49 13.02
C THR A 214 -16.06 -12.06 11.61
N PHE A 215 -15.66 -13.32 11.48
CA PHE A 215 -15.77 -14.03 10.20
C PHE A 215 -17.21 -14.35 9.89
N VAL A 216 -17.58 -14.11 8.64
CA VAL A 216 -18.89 -14.47 8.08
C VAL A 216 -18.70 -15.15 6.73
N THR A 217 -19.67 -15.96 6.33
CA THR A 217 -19.69 -16.60 5.02
C THR A 217 -20.93 -16.17 4.25
N ARG A 218 -20.80 -16.07 2.94
CA ARG A 218 -21.90 -15.75 2.01
C ARG A 218 -21.86 -16.71 0.83
N PRO A 219 -22.99 -17.20 0.36
CA PRO A 219 -23.02 -18.11 -0.79
C PRO A 219 -22.53 -17.40 -2.07
N LEU A 220 -21.73 -18.09 -2.88
CA LEU A 220 -21.29 -17.66 -4.21
C LEU A 220 -22.03 -18.39 -5.34
N GLY A 221 -22.77 -19.43 -5.00
CA GLY A 221 -23.39 -20.35 -5.95
C GLY A 221 -22.94 -21.78 -5.75
N GLY A 222 -23.02 -22.60 -6.78
CA GLY A 222 -22.62 -23.98 -6.69
C GLY A 222 -23.08 -24.79 -7.90
N GLY A 223 -23.28 -26.10 -7.72
CA GLY A 223 -23.71 -27.04 -8.74
C GLY A 223 -23.82 -28.44 -8.17
N THR A 224 -23.83 -29.45 -9.02
CA THR A 224 -23.79 -30.88 -8.65
C THR A 224 -22.48 -31.46 -9.16
N ALA A 225 -21.78 -32.21 -8.31
CA ALA A 225 -20.57 -32.91 -8.71
C ALA A 225 -20.93 -33.99 -9.77
N ALA A 226 -20.11 -34.10 -10.81
CA ALA A 226 -20.26 -35.13 -11.83
C ALA A 226 -19.98 -36.53 -11.25
N ALA A 227 -20.27 -37.59 -12.02
CA ALA A 227 -20.04 -38.96 -11.61
C ALA A 227 -18.56 -39.28 -11.30
N ASP A 228 -17.62 -38.51 -11.86
CA ASP A 228 -16.19 -38.63 -11.61
C ASP A 228 -15.71 -37.78 -10.43
N GLY A 229 -16.62 -37.12 -9.69
CA GLY A 229 -16.29 -36.25 -8.57
C GLY A 229 -15.74 -34.88 -8.97
N THR A 230 -15.91 -34.47 -10.23
CA THR A 230 -15.50 -33.13 -10.69
C THR A 230 -16.66 -32.15 -10.75
N LEU A 231 -16.37 -30.85 -10.72
CA LEU A 231 -17.33 -29.78 -11.01
C LEU A 231 -16.60 -28.57 -11.61
N LYS A 232 -17.15 -28.07 -12.72
CA LYS A 232 -16.77 -26.75 -13.29
C LYS A 232 -17.84 -25.75 -12.88
N ALA A 233 -17.42 -24.71 -12.19
CA ALA A 233 -18.29 -23.64 -11.71
C ALA A 233 -17.67 -22.27 -11.99
N SER A 234 -18.37 -21.22 -11.66
CA SER A 234 -17.83 -19.86 -11.68
C SER A 234 -18.52 -19.01 -10.62
N PHE A 235 -17.84 -17.97 -10.17
CA PHE A 235 -18.45 -16.94 -9.34
C PHE A 235 -18.03 -15.56 -9.82
N THR A 236 -18.75 -14.54 -9.39
CA THR A 236 -18.37 -13.15 -9.54
C THR A 236 -17.87 -12.64 -8.20
N VAL A 237 -16.70 -11.99 -8.18
CA VAL A 237 -16.15 -11.40 -6.95
C VAL A 237 -17.18 -10.46 -6.34
N PRO A 238 -17.65 -10.74 -5.11
CA PRO A 238 -18.69 -9.94 -4.47
C PRO A 238 -18.28 -8.48 -4.28
N ASP A 239 -19.25 -7.58 -4.33
CA ASP A 239 -19.06 -6.21 -3.89
C ASP A 239 -18.88 -6.19 -2.37
N GLY A 240 -17.75 -5.68 -1.91
CA GLY A 240 -17.39 -5.70 -0.50
C GLY A 240 -15.94 -5.36 -0.24
N LEU A 241 -15.51 -5.74 0.98
CA LEU A 241 -14.16 -5.53 1.45
C LEU A 241 -13.12 -6.16 0.51
N GLY A 242 -12.00 -5.48 0.34
CA GLY A 242 -10.83 -5.98 -0.37
C GLY A 242 -9.89 -6.81 0.51
N GLY A 243 -8.74 -7.15 -0.05
CA GLY A 243 -7.74 -7.97 0.63
C GLY A 243 -8.02 -9.47 0.52
N TRP A 244 -7.48 -10.25 1.46
CA TRP A 244 -7.59 -11.69 1.44
C TRP A 244 -8.94 -12.19 1.90
N HIS A 245 -9.52 -13.12 1.13
CA HIS A 245 -10.74 -13.88 1.38
C HIS A 245 -10.48 -15.36 1.12
N LEU A 246 -11.43 -16.23 1.51
CA LEU A 246 -11.40 -17.65 1.16
C LEU A 246 -12.63 -17.99 0.32
N VAL A 247 -12.41 -18.72 -0.76
CA VAL A 247 -13.43 -19.46 -1.47
C VAL A 247 -13.48 -20.86 -0.85
N ARG A 248 -14.58 -21.21 -0.23
CA ARG A 248 -14.81 -22.48 0.45
C ARG A 248 -15.74 -23.34 -0.40
N VAL A 249 -15.49 -24.63 -0.41
CA VAL A 249 -16.26 -25.63 -1.16
C VAL A 249 -16.91 -26.56 -0.15
N LEU A 250 -18.23 -26.64 -0.17
CA LEU A 250 -19.01 -27.43 0.77
C LEU A 250 -19.82 -28.52 0.04
N GLN A 251 -19.97 -29.68 0.69
CA GLN A 251 -20.99 -30.71 0.40
C GLN A 251 -21.75 -30.92 1.71
N GLY A 252 -23.05 -30.59 1.70
CA GLY A 252 -23.81 -30.46 2.93
C GLY A 252 -23.25 -29.34 3.80
N THR A 253 -22.94 -29.66 5.06
CA THR A 253 -22.32 -28.74 6.02
C THR A 253 -20.79 -28.82 6.04
N ASP A 254 -20.21 -29.81 5.36
CA ASP A 254 -18.79 -30.11 5.41
C ASP A 254 -17.99 -29.27 4.43
N VAL A 255 -17.00 -28.54 4.94
CA VAL A 255 -16.03 -27.81 4.10
C VAL A 255 -15.01 -28.81 3.55
N ARG A 256 -15.16 -29.17 2.29
CA ARG A 256 -14.31 -30.17 1.60
C ARG A 256 -12.93 -29.63 1.24
N THR A 257 -12.88 -28.37 0.82
CA THR A 257 -11.62 -27.69 0.48
C THR A 257 -11.83 -26.18 0.48
N GLN A 258 -10.74 -25.42 0.46
CA GLN A 258 -10.78 -23.96 0.35
C GLN A 258 -9.52 -23.42 -0.32
N VAL A 259 -9.63 -22.25 -0.96
CA VAL A 259 -8.53 -21.56 -1.64
C VAL A 259 -8.57 -20.07 -1.33
N PRO A 260 -7.42 -19.42 -1.09
CA PRO A 260 -7.35 -17.97 -0.90
C PRO A 260 -7.60 -17.22 -2.22
N TYR A 261 -8.29 -16.10 -2.11
CA TYR A 261 -8.52 -15.15 -3.20
C TYR A 261 -8.24 -13.73 -2.70
N PHE A 262 -7.50 -12.95 -3.49
CA PHE A 262 -7.17 -11.55 -3.16
C PHE A 262 -8.06 -10.59 -3.94
N VAL A 263 -8.93 -9.85 -3.26
CA VAL A 263 -9.74 -8.78 -3.87
C VAL A 263 -8.89 -7.52 -4.00
N GLU A 264 -8.67 -7.10 -5.24
CA GLU A 264 -7.88 -5.93 -5.58
C GLU A 264 -8.70 -4.65 -5.41
N ARG A 265 -8.04 -3.61 -4.90
CA ARG A 265 -8.59 -2.25 -4.96
C ARG A 265 -8.71 -1.80 -6.42
N SER A 266 -9.75 -1.04 -6.71
CA SER A 266 -9.95 -0.44 -8.02
C SER A 266 -10.52 0.98 -7.90
N VAL A 267 -10.17 1.83 -8.86
CA VAL A 267 -10.85 3.10 -9.08
C VAL A 267 -11.97 2.84 -10.06
N VAL A 268 -13.20 3.03 -9.64
CA VAL A 268 -14.39 2.78 -10.47
C VAL A 268 -14.90 4.05 -11.13
N GLU A 269 -14.65 5.20 -10.52
CA GLU A 269 -15.04 6.49 -11.05
C GLU A 269 -14.03 7.58 -10.66
N ALA A 270 -13.67 8.42 -11.62
CA ALA A 270 -12.90 9.65 -11.42
C ALA A 270 -13.18 10.63 -12.56
N PRO A 271 -13.41 11.92 -12.29
CA PRO A 271 -13.65 12.91 -13.35
C PRO A 271 -12.37 13.16 -14.15
N LYS A 272 -12.52 13.50 -15.43
CA LYS A 272 -11.41 13.91 -16.29
C LYS A 272 -11.20 15.43 -16.30
N VAL A 273 -12.30 16.19 -16.13
CA VAL A 273 -12.31 17.66 -16.16
C VAL A 273 -13.15 18.16 -15.00
N VAL A 274 -12.65 19.18 -14.30
CA VAL A 274 -13.34 19.82 -13.18
C VAL A 274 -13.12 21.33 -13.26
N LYS A 275 -14.12 22.15 -12.92
CA LYS A 275 -13.94 23.59 -12.78
C LYS A 275 -13.16 23.93 -11.50
N ALA A 276 -12.31 24.94 -11.58
CA ALA A 276 -11.58 25.46 -10.42
C ALA A 276 -12.53 25.80 -9.25
N GLY A 277 -12.15 25.45 -8.05
CA GLY A 277 -12.93 25.65 -6.82
C GLY A 277 -14.15 24.72 -6.66
N ARG A 278 -14.42 23.83 -7.61
CA ARG A 278 -15.57 22.92 -7.48
C ARG A 278 -15.19 21.60 -6.81
N PRO A 279 -16.09 21.04 -6.00
CA PRO A 279 -15.94 19.70 -5.45
C PRO A 279 -16.06 18.64 -6.55
N PHE A 280 -15.36 17.52 -6.36
CA PHE A 280 -15.46 16.33 -7.19
C PHE A 280 -15.19 15.08 -6.36
N GLN A 281 -15.51 13.92 -6.92
CA GLN A 281 -15.37 12.66 -6.23
C GLN A 281 -14.47 11.71 -7.00
N VAL A 282 -13.72 10.89 -6.24
CA VAL A 282 -13.02 9.70 -6.74
C VAL A 282 -13.57 8.52 -5.97
N HIS A 283 -14.08 7.54 -6.69
CA HIS A 283 -14.72 6.37 -6.12
C HIS A 283 -13.84 5.13 -6.23
N LEU A 284 -13.58 4.49 -5.10
CA LEU A 284 -12.79 3.28 -4.96
C LEU A 284 -13.65 2.14 -4.46
N LYS A 285 -13.38 0.91 -4.96
CA LYS A 285 -13.93 -0.35 -4.43
C LYS A 285 -12.83 -1.31 -4.04
N GLY A 286 -13.16 -2.29 -3.20
CA GLY A 286 -12.23 -3.31 -2.75
C GLY A 286 -11.16 -2.78 -1.80
N VAL A 287 -11.46 -1.71 -1.04
CA VAL A 287 -10.62 -1.31 0.08
C VAL A 287 -10.74 -2.34 1.19
N GLY A 288 -9.60 -2.78 1.73
CA GLY A 288 -9.51 -3.98 2.56
C GLY A 288 -10.05 -3.84 3.98
N TRP A 289 -9.83 -4.88 4.78
CA TRP A 289 -10.40 -5.01 6.12
C TRP A 289 -9.35 -5.06 7.25
N THR A 290 -8.08 -5.29 6.94
CA THR A 290 -7.02 -5.30 7.95
C THR A 290 -6.52 -3.89 8.26
N GLN A 291 -5.72 -3.73 9.30
CA GLN A 291 -5.12 -2.44 9.64
C GLN A 291 -4.19 -1.89 8.56
N LEU A 292 -3.65 -2.78 7.70
CA LEU A 292 -2.70 -2.39 6.67
C LEU A 292 -3.38 -2.02 5.34
N ASP A 293 -4.61 -2.46 5.11
CA ASP A 293 -5.28 -2.31 3.81
C ASP A 293 -6.67 -1.67 3.85
N ASN A 294 -7.17 -1.28 5.03
CA ASN A 294 -8.49 -0.68 5.16
C ASN A 294 -8.54 0.83 4.86
N THR A 295 -7.41 1.44 4.56
CA THR A 295 -7.31 2.89 4.43
C THR A 295 -6.45 3.26 3.23
N VAL A 296 -6.72 4.42 2.66
CA VAL A 296 -5.96 5.04 1.59
C VAL A 296 -5.58 6.46 1.97
N ALA A 297 -4.44 6.94 1.48
CA ALA A 297 -3.99 8.31 1.60
C ALA A 297 -4.02 9.00 0.23
N VAL A 298 -4.45 10.24 0.19
CA VAL A 298 -4.62 11.02 -1.04
C VAL A 298 -3.66 12.18 -1.06
N THR A 299 -2.92 12.32 -2.15
CA THR A 299 -2.14 13.53 -2.45
C THR A 299 -2.74 14.26 -3.64
N TYR A 300 -2.70 15.58 -3.62
CA TYR A 300 -3.05 16.46 -4.72
C TYR A 300 -1.80 17.28 -5.08
N ASP A 301 -1.29 17.14 -6.29
CA ASP A 301 0.00 17.69 -6.74
C ASP A 301 1.14 17.41 -5.74
N ASN A 302 1.28 16.15 -5.36
CA ASN A 302 2.19 15.63 -4.33
C ASN A 302 1.97 16.16 -2.90
N GLY A 303 1.09 17.10 -2.66
CA GLY A 303 0.72 17.53 -1.31
C GLY A 303 -0.29 16.56 -0.69
N TYR A 304 0.00 16.01 0.50
CA TYR A 304 -0.94 15.18 1.24
C TYR A 304 -2.18 15.98 1.64
N VAL A 305 -3.36 15.49 1.26
CA VAL A 305 -4.64 16.13 1.54
C VAL A 305 -5.31 15.50 2.75
N ALA A 306 -5.57 14.20 2.67
CA ALA A 306 -6.31 13.46 3.68
C ALA A 306 -6.26 11.95 3.41
N SER A 307 -6.95 11.19 4.27
CA SER A 307 -7.13 9.75 4.15
C SER A 307 -8.61 9.37 4.07
N GLY A 308 -8.89 8.18 3.51
CA GLY A 308 -10.20 7.55 3.50
C GLY A 308 -10.12 6.12 4.01
N CYS A 309 -11.06 5.73 4.88
CA CYS A 309 -11.16 4.38 5.41
C CYS A 309 -12.39 3.68 4.81
N GLY A 310 -12.23 2.43 4.39
CA GLY A 310 -13.28 1.65 3.72
C GLY A 310 -13.92 0.55 4.56
N PHE A 311 -13.48 0.32 5.82
CA PHE A 311 -13.99 -0.83 6.57
C PHE A 311 -15.49 -0.77 6.82
N ASN A 312 -15.96 0.35 7.38
CA ASN A 312 -17.38 0.51 7.75
C ASN A 312 -18.31 0.71 6.54
N SER A 313 -17.76 1.10 5.40
CA SER A 313 -18.47 1.20 4.12
C SER A 313 -18.34 -0.07 3.27
N ASN A 314 -17.93 -1.18 3.88
CA ASN A 314 -17.81 -2.48 3.23
C ASN A 314 -16.88 -2.45 1.98
N GLY A 315 -15.75 -1.73 2.08
CA GLY A 315 -14.77 -1.62 1.00
C GLY A 315 -15.05 -0.55 -0.05
N ASP A 316 -16.14 0.19 0.13
CA ASP A 316 -16.56 1.26 -0.76
C ASP A 316 -16.07 2.62 -0.22
N VAL A 317 -15.28 3.37 -0.98
CA VAL A 317 -14.70 4.65 -0.53
C VAL A 317 -14.92 5.72 -1.57
N VAL A 318 -15.73 6.73 -1.21
CA VAL A 318 -15.93 7.93 -2.01
C VAL A 318 -15.09 9.07 -1.41
N LEU A 319 -14.03 9.43 -2.13
CA LEU A 319 -13.14 10.52 -1.75
C LEU A 319 -13.70 11.85 -2.26
N ASN A 320 -14.07 12.74 -1.35
CA ASN A 320 -14.54 14.08 -1.68
C ASN A 320 -13.35 15.04 -1.72
N LEU A 321 -13.06 15.60 -2.87
CA LEU A 321 -11.96 16.51 -3.13
C LEU A 321 -12.46 17.83 -3.72
N VAL A 322 -11.62 18.86 -3.69
CA VAL A 322 -11.89 20.14 -4.34
C VAL A 322 -10.80 20.42 -5.36
N ALA A 323 -11.16 20.84 -6.56
CA ALA A 323 -10.23 21.24 -7.59
C ALA A 323 -9.56 22.57 -7.22
N THR A 324 -8.39 22.49 -6.62
CA THR A 324 -7.58 23.66 -6.21
C THR A 324 -6.50 23.96 -7.26
N GLY A 325 -5.96 25.17 -7.22
CA GLY A 325 -4.98 25.64 -8.20
C GLY A 325 -5.60 26.32 -9.42
N GLY A 326 -4.75 26.80 -10.33
CA GLY A 326 -5.16 27.43 -11.58
C GLY A 326 -5.54 26.40 -12.66
N PRO A 327 -6.03 26.88 -13.82
CA PRO A 327 -6.28 26.01 -14.96
C PRO A 327 -5.02 25.25 -15.39
N GLY A 328 -5.17 23.95 -15.66
CA GLY A 328 -4.06 23.07 -16.03
C GLY A 328 -4.29 21.63 -15.62
N THR A 329 -3.23 20.83 -15.73
CA THR A 329 -3.23 19.43 -15.28
C THR A 329 -2.86 19.34 -13.82
N HIS A 330 -3.72 18.71 -13.03
CA HIS A 330 -3.49 18.39 -11.63
C HIS A 330 -3.46 16.89 -11.40
N LEU A 331 -2.56 16.45 -10.52
CA LEU A 331 -2.29 15.05 -10.25
C LEU A 331 -2.89 14.63 -8.91
N ILE A 332 -3.58 13.50 -8.94
CA ILE A 332 -4.16 12.89 -7.74
C ILE A 332 -3.54 11.51 -7.60
N ASP A 333 -2.75 11.31 -6.54
CA ASP A 333 -2.16 10.02 -6.24
C ASP A 333 -2.77 9.45 -4.98
N ILE A 334 -3.13 8.17 -5.03
CA ILE A 334 -3.74 7.45 -3.92
C ILE A 334 -2.76 6.36 -3.51
N TYR A 335 -2.24 6.48 -2.30
CA TYR A 335 -1.24 5.59 -1.73
C TYR A 335 -1.82 4.68 -0.64
N PRO A 336 -1.15 3.58 -0.31
CA PRO A 336 -1.33 2.93 0.97
C PRO A 336 -1.10 3.93 2.11
N LEU A 337 -1.84 3.75 3.21
CA LEU A 337 -1.68 4.55 4.40
C LEU A 337 -0.88 3.76 5.44
N LEU A 338 0.10 4.40 6.05
CA LEU A 338 0.77 3.87 7.22
C LEU A 338 0.16 4.50 8.47
N TYR A 339 -0.36 3.64 9.38
CA TYR A 339 -0.61 3.99 10.75
C TYR A 339 0.60 3.55 11.58
N PRO A 340 1.51 4.44 11.97
CA PRO A 340 2.51 4.08 12.96
C PRO A 340 1.75 3.74 14.25
N TYR A 341 1.89 2.48 14.71
CA TYR A 341 1.35 2.08 16.01
C TYR A 341 2.03 2.93 17.07
N GLN A 342 1.23 3.72 17.77
CA GLN A 342 1.67 4.46 18.95
C GLN A 342 0.88 3.93 20.16
N PRO A 343 1.52 3.75 21.32
CA PRO A 343 0.81 3.49 22.55
C PRO A 343 -0.30 4.52 22.78
N ALA A 344 -1.39 4.11 23.41
CA ALA A 344 -2.60 4.94 23.61
C ALA A 344 -2.37 6.30 24.29
N TYR A 345 -1.22 6.49 24.93
CA TYR A 345 -0.80 7.73 25.59
C TYR A 345 0.19 8.59 24.79
N ALA A 346 0.57 8.16 23.59
CA ALA A 346 1.42 8.99 22.72
C ALA A 346 0.57 9.97 21.92
N TYR A 347 0.85 11.26 22.05
CA TYR A 347 0.15 12.32 21.32
C TYR A 347 1.03 12.90 20.20
N PRO A 348 0.50 13.12 18.98
CA PRO A 348 -0.84 12.79 18.52
C PRO A 348 -1.02 11.27 18.33
N PRO A 349 -2.17 10.73 18.75
CA PRO A 349 -2.38 9.29 18.78
C PRO A 349 -2.39 8.61 17.42
N HIS A 350 -2.54 9.33 16.33
CA HIS A 350 -2.69 8.79 14.98
C HIS A 350 -2.10 9.72 13.92
N ALA A 351 -0.81 9.58 13.63
CA ALA A 351 -0.25 10.17 12.43
C ALA A 351 -0.50 9.23 11.24
N ALA A 352 -1.66 9.38 10.59
CA ALA A 352 -1.94 8.70 9.34
C ALA A 352 -1.18 9.42 8.21
N VAL A 353 -0.24 8.73 7.57
CA VAL A 353 0.62 9.34 6.54
C VAL A 353 0.67 8.47 5.28
N PRO A 354 0.75 9.09 4.08
CA PRO A 354 0.96 8.35 2.85
C PRO A 354 2.24 7.51 2.93
N PHE A 355 2.14 6.23 2.61
CA PHE A 355 3.30 5.35 2.54
C PHE A 355 3.78 5.26 1.08
N LEU A 356 4.93 5.86 0.80
CA LEU A 356 5.45 6.02 -0.54
C LEU A 356 6.43 4.91 -0.96
N SER A 357 7.00 4.17 0.00
CA SER A 357 7.92 3.07 -0.25
C SER A 357 7.24 1.88 -0.91
N PHE A 358 8.02 1.07 -1.62
CA PHE A 358 7.57 -0.23 -2.11
C PHE A 358 7.43 -1.25 -0.96
N ALA A 359 6.64 -2.30 -1.18
CA ALA A 359 6.33 -3.31 -0.18
C ALA A 359 7.57 -3.96 0.47
N ARG A 360 8.68 -4.07 -0.26
CA ARG A 360 9.95 -4.59 0.27
C ARG A 360 10.52 -3.77 1.41
N ASP A 361 10.20 -2.48 1.46
CA ASP A 361 10.71 -1.55 2.45
C ASP A 361 9.86 -1.55 3.73
N TYR A 362 8.72 -2.26 3.72
CA TYR A 362 7.83 -2.40 4.85
C TYR A 362 7.19 -3.80 4.90
N PRO A 363 7.60 -4.70 5.83
CA PRO A 363 7.15 -6.09 5.85
C PRO A 363 5.64 -6.26 6.04
N GLY A 364 4.95 -5.31 6.66
CA GLY A 364 3.50 -5.33 6.76
C GLY A 364 2.82 -5.42 5.40
N LEU A 365 3.39 -4.79 4.38
CA LEU A 365 2.92 -4.92 3.00
C LEU A 365 3.32 -6.25 2.36
N ALA A 366 4.33 -6.93 2.90
CA ALA A 366 4.78 -8.25 2.44
C ALA A 366 3.97 -9.41 3.04
N LEU A 367 3.05 -9.15 3.95
CA LEU A 367 2.16 -10.16 4.55
C LEU A 367 1.07 -10.66 3.59
N GLY A 368 1.35 -10.74 2.32
CA GLY A 368 0.43 -11.12 1.25
C GLY A 368 -0.36 -9.96 0.67
N TYR A 369 -0.08 -8.74 1.10
CA TYR A 369 -0.69 -7.53 0.56
C TYR A 369 0.21 -6.90 -0.49
N GLN A 370 -0.37 -6.68 -1.66
CA GLN A 370 0.22 -5.86 -2.71
C GLN A 370 -0.70 -4.66 -2.90
N LEU A 371 -0.43 -3.60 -2.15
CA LEU A 371 -1.23 -2.40 -2.18
C LEU A 371 -0.70 -1.47 -3.27
N PRO A 372 -1.51 -1.15 -4.29
CA PRO A 372 -1.08 -0.29 -5.37
C PRO A 372 -1.09 1.17 -4.97
N ALA A 373 -0.31 1.98 -5.68
CA ALA A 373 -0.54 3.40 -5.81
C ALA A 373 -1.35 3.66 -7.09
N PHE A 374 -2.45 4.40 -6.99
CA PHE A 374 -3.23 4.84 -8.16
C PHE A 374 -2.77 6.23 -8.57
N ARG A 375 -2.48 6.38 -9.86
CA ARG A 375 -1.97 7.60 -10.47
C ARG A 375 -3.06 8.20 -11.36
N LEU A 376 -3.85 9.12 -10.82
CA LEU A 376 -4.92 9.82 -11.53
C LEU A 376 -4.47 11.23 -11.92
N ALA A 377 -5.20 11.83 -12.85
CA ALA A 377 -5.02 13.23 -13.20
C ALA A 377 -6.34 13.82 -13.68
N ILE A 378 -6.56 15.09 -13.37
CA ILE A 378 -7.69 15.87 -13.83
C ILE A 378 -7.19 17.09 -14.60
N LYS A 379 -8.00 17.57 -15.55
CA LYS A 379 -7.84 18.90 -16.13
C LYS A 379 -8.72 19.87 -15.35
N VAL A 380 -8.10 20.83 -14.68
CA VAL A 380 -8.83 21.95 -14.08
C VAL A 380 -9.04 23.03 -15.14
N VAL A 381 -10.26 23.51 -15.24
CA VAL A 381 -10.68 24.60 -16.16
C VAL A 381 -11.25 25.76 -15.35
N SER A 382 -11.28 26.94 -15.96
CA SER A 382 -11.82 28.18 -15.38
C SER A 382 -13.31 28.06 -15.05
#